data_22966dc602681ea590b655b69e951723
#
_entry.id   22966dc602681ea590b655b69e951723
#
_cell.length_a   1.000
_cell.length_b   1.000
_cell.length_c   1.000
_cell.angle_alpha   90.00
_cell.angle_beta   90.00
_cell.angle_gamma   90.00
#
_symmetry.space_group_name_H-M   'P 1'
#
loop_
_entity.id
_entity.type
_entity.pdbx_description
1 polymer ?
#
loop_
_entity_poly.entity_id
_entity_poly.type
_entity_poly.pdbx_seq_one_letter_code
_entity_poly.pdbx_strand_id
1 'polypeptide(L)'
;MLRSIIFNLMFYLITVIYMLAALPAVLLPRHAMLGVAKIWGRTNLWLLRLICGITVEWRGLDQIPKGPLLVASKHQSTWETFALIPLFADPTFIVKRELFFLPIFGWYMWTADMIPINRRGGAPALAAMMRRAIRELGRGRQIIIFPEGTRRAVGAEPAYKFGVARLYAQTGAACLPVALNSGLIWPRRSWRRRRGVVRVEMLELIPPGLEPEQFFARLIHAIETASARLIAEGTAAQPAQPPEACSG
;
A
#
# COMPACT_ATOMS: atom_id res chain seq x y z
N MET A 1 11.79 -16.77 -15.36
CA MET A 1 12.49 -15.49 -15.49
C MET A 1 11.88 -14.62 -16.60
N LEU A 2 11.72 -15.13 -17.83
CA LEU A 2 11.21 -14.36 -18.98
C LEU A 2 9.91 -13.59 -18.69
N ARG A 3 8.89 -14.23 -18.09
CA ARG A 3 7.62 -13.59 -17.70
C ARG A 3 7.81 -12.36 -16.78
N SER A 4 8.76 -12.45 -15.83
CA SER A 4 9.06 -11.33 -14.93
C SER A 4 9.70 -10.16 -15.67
N ILE A 5 10.57 -10.41 -16.64
CA ILE A 5 11.20 -9.39 -17.48
C ILE A 5 10.15 -8.72 -18.34
N ILE A 6 9.32 -9.49 -19.05
CA ILE A 6 8.23 -8.97 -19.88
C ILE A 6 7.29 -8.10 -19.03
N PHE A 7 6.88 -8.57 -17.85
CA PHE A 7 6.02 -7.80 -16.96
C PHE A 7 6.70 -6.50 -16.52
N ASN A 8 7.98 -6.54 -16.12
CA ASN A 8 8.67 -5.33 -15.68
C ASN A 8 8.76 -4.28 -16.82
N LEU A 9 9.08 -4.71 -18.04
CA LEU A 9 9.07 -3.82 -19.22
C LEU A 9 7.68 -3.22 -19.45
N MET A 10 6.64 -4.04 -19.43
CA MET A 10 5.25 -3.59 -19.61
C MET A 10 4.81 -2.66 -18.48
N PHE A 11 5.18 -2.96 -17.23
CA PHE A 11 4.87 -2.14 -16.07
C PHE A 11 5.41 -0.72 -16.23
N TYR A 12 6.69 -0.56 -16.59
CA TYR A 12 7.30 0.75 -16.79
C TYR A 12 6.75 1.45 -18.03
N LEU A 13 6.60 0.74 -19.16
CA LEU A 13 6.04 1.29 -20.38
C LEU A 13 4.62 1.83 -20.15
N ILE A 14 3.76 1.02 -19.56
CA ILE A 14 2.38 1.42 -19.27
C ILE A 14 2.34 2.55 -18.23
N THR A 15 3.21 2.53 -17.22
CA THR A 15 3.31 3.64 -16.28
C THR A 15 3.66 4.94 -17.00
N VAL A 16 4.62 4.94 -17.94
CA VAL A 16 4.95 6.11 -18.75
C VAL A 16 3.79 6.56 -19.63
N ILE A 17 3.11 5.61 -20.29
CA ILE A 17 1.92 5.92 -21.11
C ILE A 17 0.83 6.56 -20.27
N TYR A 18 0.50 6.00 -19.12
CA TYR A 18 -0.49 6.59 -18.20
C TYR A 18 -0.05 7.95 -17.67
N MET A 19 1.23 8.12 -17.36
CA MET A 19 1.76 9.42 -16.94
C MET A 19 1.60 10.48 -18.06
N LEU A 20 1.90 10.15 -19.30
CA LEU A 20 1.74 11.10 -20.41
C LEU A 20 0.25 11.37 -20.71
N ALA A 21 -0.56 10.34 -20.77
CA ALA A 21 -2.01 10.45 -21.03
C ALA A 21 -2.76 11.19 -19.89
N ALA A 22 -2.25 11.15 -18.67
CA ALA A 22 -2.84 11.85 -17.53
C ALA A 22 -2.41 13.31 -17.38
N LEU A 23 -1.52 13.83 -18.22
CA LEU A 23 -1.09 15.24 -18.15
C LEU A 23 -2.26 16.22 -18.12
N PRO A 24 -3.30 16.11 -18.98
CA PRO A 24 -4.47 16.98 -18.90
C PRO A 24 -5.22 16.90 -17.57
N ALA A 25 -5.17 15.74 -16.89
CA ALA A 25 -5.87 15.55 -15.61
C ALA A 25 -5.25 16.37 -14.47
N VAL A 26 -4.03 16.91 -14.62
CA VAL A 26 -3.42 17.84 -13.65
C VAL A 26 -4.23 19.14 -13.54
N LEU A 27 -4.90 19.55 -14.63
CA LEU A 27 -5.74 20.75 -14.68
C LEU A 27 -7.21 20.48 -14.24
N LEU A 28 -7.54 19.23 -13.98
CA LEU A 28 -8.89 18.80 -13.58
C LEU A 28 -8.95 18.60 -12.04
N PRO A 29 -10.15 18.52 -11.46
CA PRO A 29 -10.31 18.18 -10.06
C PRO A 29 -9.63 16.84 -9.71
N ARG A 30 -9.13 16.70 -8.48
CA ARG A 30 -8.36 15.52 -8.03
C ARG A 30 -9.01 14.17 -8.35
N HIS A 31 -10.36 14.12 -8.41
CA HIS A 31 -11.08 12.88 -8.73
C HIS A 31 -10.72 12.33 -10.12
N ALA A 32 -10.41 13.18 -11.07
CA ALA A 32 -9.95 12.77 -12.39
C ALA A 32 -8.60 12.06 -12.28
N MET A 33 -7.63 12.64 -11.54
CA MET A 33 -6.34 12.02 -11.29
C MET A 33 -6.46 10.70 -10.53
N LEU A 34 -7.33 10.64 -9.51
CA LEU A 34 -7.60 9.40 -8.77
C LEU A 34 -8.26 8.34 -9.67
N GLY A 35 -9.13 8.76 -10.59
CA GLY A 35 -9.71 7.88 -11.61
C GLY A 35 -8.63 7.23 -12.47
N VAL A 36 -7.70 8.03 -13.00
CA VAL A 36 -6.55 7.53 -13.76
C VAL A 36 -5.71 6.56 -12.93
N ALA A 37 -5.39 6.91 -11.67
CA ALA A 37 -4.62 6.05 -10.78
C ALA A 37 -5.33 4.71 -10.51
N LYS A 38 -6.65 4.71 -10.34
CA LYS A 38 -7.45 3.48 -10.18
C LYS A 38 -7.41 2.60 -11.42
N ILE A 39 -7.56 3.19 -12.61
CA ILE A 39 -7.48 2.46 -13.88
C ILE A 39 -6.08 1.89 -14.06
N TRP A 40 -5.03 2.68 -13.84
CA TRP A 40 -3.63 2.24 -13.88
C TRP A 40 -3.38 1.06 -12.92
N GLY A 41 -3.89 1.13 -11.69
CA GLY A 41 -3.78 0.04 -10.72
C GLY A 41 -4.45 -1.25 -11.20
N ARG A 42 -5.68 -1.15 -11.72
CA ARG A 42 -6.42 -2.30 -12.29
C ARG A 42 -5.71 -2.90 -13.51
N THR A 43 -5.19 -2.06 -14.40
CA THR A 43 -4.41 -2.49 -15.57
C THR A 43 -3.18 -3.29 -15.15
N ASN A 44 -2.44 -2.83 -14.13
CA ASN A 44 -1.27 -3.55 -13.63
C ASN A 44 -1.64 -4.89 -12.95
N LEU A 45 -2.75 -4.96 -12.22
CA LEU A 45 -3.25 -6.22 -11.67
C LEU A 45 -3.64 -7.20 -12.77
N TRP A 46 -4.30 -6.72 -13.83
CA TRP A 46 -4.64 -7.52 -15.00
C TRP A 46 -3.41 -8.05 -15.72
N LEU A 47 -2.38 -7.21 -15.93
CA LEU A 47 -1.11 -7.62 -16.53
C LEU A 47 -0.36 -8.65 -15.69
N LEU A 48 -0.35 -8.50 -14.37
CA LEU A 48 0.24 -9.47 -13.45
C LEU A 48 -0.43 -10.84 -13.61
N ARG A 49 -1.76 -10.85 -13.72
CA ARG A 49 -2.53 -12.08 -13.96
C ARG A 49 -2.17 -12.71 -15.32
N LEU A 50 -2.18 -11.89 -16.38
CA LEU A 50 -1.96 -12.37 -17.76
C LEU A 50 -0.53 -12.87 -17.97
N ILE A 51 0.47 -12.10 -17.56
CA ILE A 51 1.88 -12.37 -17.88
C ILE A 51 2.50 -13.32 -16.85
N CYS A 52 2.30 -13.04 -15.57
CA CYS A 52 2.96 -13.75 -14.48
C CYS A 52 2.11 -14.86 -13.86
N GLY A 53 0.80 -14.93 -14.17
CA GLY A 53 -0.13 -15.86 -13.52
C GLY A 53 -0.32 -15.54 -12.04
N ILE A 54 -0.27 -14.24 -11.67
CA ILE A 54 -0.48 -13.76 -10.32
C ILE A 54 -1.92 -13.30 -10.19
N THR A 55 -2.67 -13.95 -9.32
CA THR A 55 -4.05 -13.58 -8.98
C THR A 55 -4.12 -12.94 -7.60
N VAL A 56 -5.24 -12.32 -7.29
CA VAL A 56 -5.48 -11.69 -6.00
C VAL A 56 -6.72 -12.29 -5.36
N GLU A 57 -6.61 -12.63 -4.10
CA GLU A 57 -7.71 -13.03 -3.25
C GLU A 57 -7.93 -11.93 -2.20
N TRP A 58 -9.09 -11.28 -2.31
CA TRP A 58 -9.52 -10.22 -1.39
C TRP A 58 -10.44 -10.80 -0.34
N ARG A 59 -10.13 -10.60 0.94
CA ARG A 59 -10.96 -11.04 2.08
C ARG A 59 -11.40 -9.83 2.90
N GLY A 60 -12.61 -9.85 3.43
CA GLY A 60 -13.13 -8.81 4.33
C GLY A 60 -13.37 -7.46 3.64
N LEU A 61 -13.68 -7.42 2.34
CA LEU A 61 -14.00 -6.17 1.63
C LEU A 61 -15.22 -5.46 2.21
N ASP A 62 -16.12 -6.19 2.83
CA ASP A 62 -17.29 -5.71 3.58
C ASP A 62 -16.92 -4.94 4.85
N GLN A 63 -15.71 -5.15 5.38
CA GLN A 63 -15.17 -4.39 6.51
C GLN A 63 -14.78 -2.95 6.17
N ILE A 64 -14.76 -2.57 4.88
CA ILE A 64 -14.40 -1.21 4.46
C ILE A 64 -15.59 -0.28 4.67
N PRO A 65 -15.57 0.61 5.68
CA PRO A 65 -16.66 1.54 5.91
C PRO A 65 -16.65 2.66 4.87
N LYS A 66 -17.79 3.29 4.70
CA LYS A 66 -17.89 4.54 3.94
C LYS A 66 -17.36 5.72 4.78
N GLY A 67 -16.79 6.72 4.13
CA GLY A 67 -16.34 7.94 4.78
C GLY A 67 -14.87 7.94 5.21
N PRO A 68 -14.51 8.81 6.17
CA PRO A 68 -13.12 8.99 6.60
C PRO A 68 -12.60 7.74 7.31
N LEU A 69 -11.38 7.33 6.95
CA LEU A 69 -10.80 6.09 7.46
C LEU A 69 -9.28 6.17 7.49
N LEU A 70 -8.67 5.68 8.56
CA LEU A 70 -7.25 5.39 8.58
C LEU A 70 -7.05 3.92 8.17
N VAL A 71 -6.32 3.68 7.09
CA VAL A 71 -6.01 2.32 6.61
C VAL A 71 -4.56 2.02 6.90
N ALA A 72 -4.28 1.13 7.83
CA ALA A 72 -2.93 0.73 8.21
C ALA A 72 -2.58 -0.62 7.61
N SER A 73 -1.74 -0.62 6.57
CA SER A 73 -1.42 -1.83 5.81
C SER A 73 -0.01 -2.33 6.06
N LYS A 74 0.15 -3.65 6.12
CA LYS A 74 1.46 -4.31 6.00
C LYS A 74 2.16 -3.86 4.72
N HIS A 75 3.50 -3.73 4.76
CA HIS A 75 4.28 -3.24 3.62
C HIS A 75 5.43 -4.19 3.26
N GLN A 76 5.21 -5.06 2.29
CA GLN A 76 6.18 -6.07 1.85
C GLN A 76 6.70 -5.86 0.43
N SER A 77 5.89 -5.22 -0.45
CA SER A 77 6.15 -5.10 -1.87
C SER A 77 5.87 -3.68 -2.41
N THR A 78 6.14 -3.45 -3.68
CA THR A 78 5.60 -2.30 -4.43
C THR A 78 4.13 -2.56 -4.79
N TRP A 79 3.71 -3.81 -4.82
CA TRP A 79 2.39 -4.25 -5.27
C TRP A 79 1.24 -3.54 -4.55
N GLU A 80 1.28 -3.47 -3.22
CA GLU A 80 0.20 -2.88 -2.41
C GLU A 80 0.04 -1.37 -2.63
N THR A 81 1.07 -0.68 -3.12
CA THR A 81 1.00 0.77 -3.36
C THR A 81 0.06 1.14 -4.50
N PHE A 82 -0.19 0.24 -5.44
CA PHE A 82 -1.16 0.45 -6.51
C PHE A 82 -2.40 -0.44 -6.40
N ALA A 83 -2.26 -1.61 -5.80
CA ALA A 83 -3.37 -2.56 -5.68
C ALA A 83 -4.46 -2.10 -4.71
N LEU A 84 -4.09 -1.34 -3.67
CA LEU A 84 -5.06 -0.81 -2.70
C LEU A 84 -5.84 0.41 -3.23
N ILE A 85 -5.31 1.16 -4.20
CA ILE A 85 -5.96 2.39 -4.71
C ILE A 85 -7.40 2.16 -5.17
N PRO A 86 -7.70 1.12 -5.98
CA PRO A 86 -9.05 0.91 -6.50
C PRO A 86 -10.11 0.53 -5.46
N LEU A 87 -9.69 0.12 -4.26
CA LEU A 87 -10.60 -0.39 -3.22
C LEU A 87 -11.31 0.73 -2.46
N PHE A 88 -10.71 1.92 -2.42
CA PHE A 88 -11.22 3.04 -1.64
C PHE A 88 -11.84 4.12 -2.51
N ALA A 89 -12.84 4.83 -1.98
CA ALA A 89 -13.56 5.86 -2.73
C ALA A 89 -12.67 7.05 -3.08
N ASP A 90 -11.98 7.63 -2.09
CA ASP A 90 -11.11 8.80 -2.24
C ASP A 90 -9.80 8.60 -1.45
N PRO A 91 -8.93 7.66 -1.88
CA PRO A 91 -7.72 7.32 -1.15
C PRO A 91 -6.67 8.42 -1.24
N THR A 92 -5.92 8.60 -0.15
CA THR A 92 -4.67 9.35 -0.13
C THR A 92 -3.62 8.56 0.64
N PHE A 93 -2.35 8.72 0.27
CA PHE A 93 -1.24 8.00 0.90
C PHE A 93 -0.34 8.97 1.66
N ILE A 94 0.19 8.50 2.79
CA ILE A 94 1.34 9.14 3.43
C ILE A 94 2.58 8.62 2.72
N VAL A 95 3.22 9.51 1.95
CA VAL A 95 4.33 9.17 1.06
C VAL A 95 5.60 9.97 1.37
N LYS A 96 6.74 9.46 0.95
CA LYS A 96 8.03 10.13 1.12
C LYS A 96 8.03 11.46 0.35
N ARG A 97 8.42 12.56 1.03
CA ARG A 97 8.42 13.92 0.44
C ARG A 97 9.20 14.01 -0.86
N GLU A 98 10.28 13.26 -0.99
CA GLU A 98 11.14 13.27 -2.17
C GLU A 98 10.43 12.81 -3.45
N LEU A 99 9.32 12.08 -3.34
CA LEU A 99 8.52 11.68 -4.51
C LEU A 99 7.84 12.88 -5.19
N PHE A 100 7.60 13.96 -4.45
CA PHE A 100 7.02 15.18 -5.01
C PHE A 100 7.95 15.97 -5.91
N PHE A 101 9.26 15.67 -5.87
CA PHE A 101 10.27 16.31 -6.72
C PHE A 101 10.56 15.52 -7.99
N LEU A 102 9.93 14.34 -8.17
CA LEU A 102 10.06 13.60 -9.43
C LEU A 102 9.26 14.29 -10.53
N PRO A 103 9.88 14.54 -11.70
CA PRO A 103 9.19 15.16 -12.83
C PRO A 103 7.89 14.43 -13.18
N ILE A 104 6.84 15.17 -13.51
CA ILE A 104 5.49 14.67 -13.84
C ILE A 104 4.84 13.94 -12.67
N PHE A 105 5.48 12.91 -12.09
CA PHE A 105 4.95 12.12 -10.99
C PHE A 105 4.67 12.98 -9.74
N GLY A 106 5.54 13.94 -9.45
CA GLY A 106 5.35 14.90 -8.36
C GLY A 106 4.10 15.76 -8.55
N TRP A 107 3.80 16.17 -9.78
CA TRP A 107 2.58 16.93 -10.09
C TRP A 107 1.33 16.10 -9.77
N TYR A 108 1.32 14.81 -10.08
CA TYR A 108 0.23 13.91 -9.74
C TYR A 108 0.05 13.73 -8.24
N MET A 109 1.18 13.67 -7.49
CA MET A 109 1.12 13.64 -6.03
C MET A 109 0.47 14.90 -5.46
N TRP A 110 0.78 16.09 -6.03
CA TRP A 110 0.16 17.36 -5.67
C TRP A 110 -1.32 17.39 -6.03
N THR A 111 -1.69 17.08 -7.27
CA THR A 111 -3.08 17.10 -7.75
C THR A 111 -3.95 16.09 -7.01
N ALA A 112 -3.42 14.94 -6.64
CA ALA A 112 -4.13 13.93 -5.87
C ALA A 112 -4.17 14.22 -4.37
N ASP A 113 -3.63 15.35 -3.90
CA ASP A 113 -3.54 15.72 -2.47
C ASP A 113 -2.91 14.61 -1.61
N MET A 114 -1.81 14.01 -2.09
CA MET A 114 -1.06 13.05 -1.28
C MET A 114 -0.37 13.74 -0.11
N ILE A 115 -0.13 13.01 0.97
CA ILE A 115 0.41 13.54 2.23
C ILE A 115 1.93 13.31 2.28
N PRO A 116 2.77 14.36 2.10
CA PRO A 116 4.22 14.20 2.17
C PRO A 116 4.70 14.05 3.61
N ILE A 117 5.66 13.15 3.81
CA ILE A 117 6.42 13.06 5.06
C ILE A 117 7.91 13.19 4.82
N ASN A 118 8.56 14.11 5.54
CA ASN A 118 10.02 14.15 5.65
C ASN A 118 10.44 13.25 6.81
N ARG A 119 10.93 12.06 6.51
CA ARG A 119 11.30 11.06 7.53
C ARG A 119 12.51 11.46 8.39
N ARG A 120 13.30 12.45 7.93
CA ARG A 120 14.47 12.98 8.65
C ARG A 120 14.17 14.28 9.39
N GLY A 121 12.96 14.82 9.23
CA GLY A 121 12.60 16.15 9.75
C GLY A 121 12.12 16.17 11.21
N GLY A 122 12.21 15.07 11.94
CA GLY A 122 11.87 15.01 13.36
C GLY A 122 10.43 15.40 13.69
N ALA A 123 10.23 15.96 14.88
CA ALA A 123 8.92 16.36 15.39
C ALA A 123 8.17 17.41 14.52
N PRO A 124 8.83 18.45 13.97
CA PRO A 124 8.14 19.41 13.10
C PRO A 124 7.57 18.80 11.83
N ALA A 125 8.29 17.86 11.20
CA ALA A 125 7.82 17.16 10.00
C ALA A 125 6.64 16.24 10.31
N LEU A 126 6.69 15.56 11.46
CA LEU A 126 5.58 14.74 11.94
C LEU A 126 4.35 15.61 12.19
N ALA A 127 4.48 16.74 12.87
CA ALA A 127 3.38 17.66 13.12
C ALA A 127 2.77 18.23 11.83
N ALA A 128 3.59 18.55 10.82
CA ALA A 128 3.11 19.01 9.51
C ALA A 128 2.31 17.91 8.78
N MET A 129 2.79 16.68 8.80
CA MET A 129 2.10 15.52 8.25
C MET A 129 0.76 15.29 8.95
N MET A 130 0.74 15.34 10.30
CA MET A 130 -0.47 15.20 11.11
C MET A 130 -1.54 16.23 10.75
N ARG A 131 -1.19 17.54 10.72
CA ARG A 131 -2.13 18.59 10.32
C ARG A 131 -2.75 18.32 8.94
N ARG A 132 -1.94 17.84 8.00
CA ARG A 132 -2.44 17.52 6.67
C ARG A 132 -3.37 16.29 6.71
N ALA A 133 -3.01 15.25 7.45
CA ALA A 133 -3.83 14.06 7.61
C ALA A 133 -5.20 14.36 8.25
N ILE A 134 -5.22 15.15 9.33
CA ILE A 134 -6.47 15.60 9.96
C ILE A 134 -7.36 16.33 8.95
N ARG A 135 -6.80 17.24 8.17
CA ARG A 135 -7.54 17.94 7.12
C ARG A 135 -8.12 17.02 6.07
N GLU A 136 -7.35 16.05 5.59
CA GLU A 136 -7.80 15.11 4.56
C GLU A 136 -8.88 14.15 5.09
N LEU A 137 -8.78 13.68 6.34
CA LEU A 137 -9.85 12.93 7.00
C LEU A 137 -11.11 13.76 7.17
N GLY A 138 -10.98 15.05 7.57
CA GLY A 138 -12.12 15.98 7.65
C GLY A 138 -12.83 16.21 6.30
N ARG A 139 -12.17 15.91 5.18
CA ARG A 139 -12.75 15.89 3.83
C ARG A 139 -13.43 14.57 3.46
N GLY A 140 -13.50 13.62 4.38
CA GLY A 140 -14.11 12.30 4.17
C GLY A 140 -13.21 11.28 3.47
N ARG A 141 -11.89 11.54 3.38
CA ARG A 141 -10.94 10.69 2.66
C ARG A 141 -10.46 9.49 3.46
N GLN A 142 -9.99 8.48 2.75
CA GLN A 142 -9.33 7.31 3.31
C GLN A 142 -7.81 7.49 3.24
N ILE A 143 -7.14 7.55 4.40
CA ILE A 143 -5.68 7.70 4.47
C ILE A 143 -5.02 6.33 4.57
N ILE A 144 -4.25 5.96 3.55
CA ILE A 144 -3.47 4.72 3.55
C ILE A 144 -2.07 5.03 4.09
N ILE A 145 -1.71 4.36 5.17
CA ILE A 145 -0.39 4.44 5.79
C ILE A 145 0.24 3.05 5.85
N PHE A 146 1.55 3.01 5.62
CA PHE A 146 2.37 1.84 5.88
C PHE A 146 3.15 2.09 7.19
N PRO A 147 2.68 1.56 8.34
CA PRO A 147 3.23 1.95 9.64
C PRO A 147 4.69 1.50 9.85
N GLU A 148 5.18 0.55 9.09
CA GLU A 148 6.60 0.15 9.08
C GLU A 148 7.51 1.22 8.43
N GLY A 149 6.93 2.15 7.69
CA GLY A 149 7.64 3.24 7.00
C GLY A 149 8.57 2.81 5.87
N THR A 150 8.79 1.52 5.67
CA THR A 150 9.56 0.93 4.56
C THR A 150 9.10 -0.50 4.33
N ARG A 151 9.29 -1.01 3.12
CA ARG A 151 8.99 -2.43 2.80
C ARG A 151 9.87 -3.36 3.64
N ARG A 152 9.24 -4.36 4.28
CA ARG A 152 9.89 -5.41 5.06
C ARG A 152 9.83 -6.73 4.29
N ALA A 153 10.90 -7.51 4.36
CA ALA A 153 10.89 -8.85 3.79
C ALA A 153 9.93 -9.76 4.57
N VAL A 154 9.43 -10.80 3.91
CA VAL A 154 8.69 -11.86 4.58
C VAL A 154 9.58 -12.50 5.65
N GLY A 155 9.06 -12.69 6.87
CA GLY A 155 9.80 -13.23 8.00
C GLY A 155 10.73 -12.25 8.72
N ALA A 156 10.85 -11.00 8.24
CA ALA A 156 11.61 -9.98 8.97
C ALA A 156 10.84 -9.51 10.20
N GLU A 157 11.57 -9.23 11.28
CA GLU A 157 10.96 -8.70 12.50
C GLU A 157 10.14 -7.44 12.24
N PRO A 158 8.95 -7.32 12.86
CA PRO A 158 8.11 -6.14 12.73
C PRO A 158 8.83 -4.87 13.24
N ALA A 159 8.72 -3.77 12.49
CA ALA A 159 9.35 -2.51 12.86
C ALA A 159 8.40 -1.33 12.66
N TYR A 160 7.30 -1.36 13.40
CA TYR A 160 6.26 -0.34 13.32
C TYR A 160 6.71 0.98 13.96
N LYS A 161 6.28 2.09 13.36
CA LYS A 161 6.54 3.43 13.87
C LYS A 161 5.34 3.93 14.67
N PHE A 162 5.58 4.38 15.90
CA PHE A 162 4.54 4.87 16.82
C PHE A 162 3.76 6.08 16.26
N GLY A 163 4.25 6.69 15.19
CA GLY A 163 3.55 7.78 14.49
C GLY A 163 2.14 7.43 14.02
N VAL A 164 1.84 6.16 13.73
CA VAL A 164 0.48 5.71 13.37
C VAL A 164 -0.47 5.81 14.56
N ALA A 165 -0.02 5.51 15.78
CA ALA A 165 -0.82 5.62 17.00
C ALA A 165 -1.12 7.08 17.34
N ARG A 166 -0.13 7.96 17.17
CA ARG A 166 -0.37 9.41 17.32
C ARG A 166 -1.37 9.94 16.29
N LEU A 167 -1.27 9.46 15.04
CA LEU A 167 -2.21 9.83 13.99
C LEU A 167 -3.63 9.39 14.33
N TYR A 168 -3.80 8.14 14.75
CA TYR A 168 -5.08 7.60 15.20
C TYR A 168 -5.69 8.44 16.33
N ALA A 169 -4.94 8.69 17.40
CA ALA A 169 -5.41 9.44 18.55
C ALA A 169 -5.81 10.89 18.19
N GLN A 170 -5.01 11.57 17.37
CA GLN A 170 -5.26 12.96 17.00
C GLN A 170 -6.40 13.12 15.99
N THR A 171 -6.67 12.13 15.19
CA THR A 171 -7.71 12.20 14.15
C THR A 171 -9.07 11.76 14.66
N GLY A 172 -9.12 10.92 15.70
CA GLY A 172 -10.35 10.31 16.16
C GLY A 172 -11.02 9.42 15.10
N ALA A 173 -10.28 9.00 14.06
CA ALA A 173 -10.80 8.16 13.00
C ALA A 173 -10.68 6.69 13.36
N ALA A 174 -11.64 5.86 12.92
CA ALA A 174 -11.50 4.41 12.95
C ALA A 174 -10.31 3.97 12.10
N CYS A 175 -9.66 2.88 12.48
CA CYS A 175 -8.54 2.31 11.74
C CYS A 175 -8.89 0.94 11.19
N LEU A 176 -8.66 0.73 9.89
CA LEU A 176 -8.77 -0.56 9.22
C LEU A 176 -7.37 -1.15 9.07
N PRO A 177 -7.03 -2.21 9.84
CA PRO A 177 -5.80 -2.94 9.62
C PRO A 177 -5.89 -3.79 8.36
N VAL A 178 -4.82 -3.86 7.58
CA VAL A 178 -4.76 -4.67 6.34
C VAL A 178 -3.54 -5.57 6.39
N ALA A 179 -3.78 -6.87 6.37
CA ALA A 179 -2.76 -7.91 6.28
C ALA A 179 -2.60 -8.41 4.84
N LEU A 180 -1.40 -8.85 4.48
CA LEU A 180 -1.13 -9.38 3.14
C LEU A 180 0.15 -10.24 3.11
N ASN A 181 0.29 -11.03 2.03
CA ASN A 181 1.44 -11.87 1.75
C ASN A 181 2.16 -11.50 0.44
N SER A 182 2.03 -10.26 -0.03
CA SER A 182 2.55 -9.81 -1.34
C SER A 182 4.05 -10.07 -1.51
N GLY A 183 4.81 -10.06 -0.42
CA GLY A 183 6.24 -10.30 -0.42
C GLY A 183 6.66 -11.70 -0.86
N LEU A 184 5.78 -12.73 -0.75
CA LEU A 184 6.02 -14.06 -1.29
C LEU A 184 6.07 -14.06 -2.82
N ILE A 185 5.22 -13.25 -3.43
CA ILE A 185 4.97 -13.23 -4.88
C ILE A 185 5.84 -12.18 -5.57
N TRP A 186 5.95 -11.00 -4.97
CA TRP A 186 6.76 -9.87 -5.43
C TRP A 186 7.69 -9.38 -4.32
N PRO A 187 8.83 -10.08 -4.07
CA PRO A 187 9.73 -9.72 -3.00
C PRO A 187 10.32 -8.32 -3.17
N ARG A 188 10.61 -7.68 -2.04
CA ARG A 188 11.33 -6.40 -2.01
C ARG A 188 12.67 -6.50 -2.76
N ARG A 189 12.97 -5.49 -3.59
CA ARG A 189 14.22 -5.39 -4.38
C ARG A 189 14.48 -6.57 -5.31
N SER A 190 13.45 -7.35 -5.68
CA SER A 190 13.57 -8.46 -6.61
C SER A 190 12.98 -8.11 -7.97
N TRP A 191 13.65 -8.52 -9.03
CA TRP A 191 13.13 -8.50 -10.40
C TRP A 191 12.20 -9.68 -10.68
N ARG A 192 12.26 -10.70 -9.85
CA ARG A 192 11.45 -11.90 -10.00
C ARG A 192 10.03 -11.68 -9.50
N ARG A 193 9.06 -12.17 -10.31
CA ARG A 193 7.64 -12.29 -9.96
C ARG A 193 7.33 -13.78 -9.93
N ARG A 194 6.88 -14.27 -8.78
CA ARG A 194 6.53 -15.69 -8.62
C ARG A 194 5.06 -15.86 -8.95
N ARG A 195 4.71 -16.90 -9.73
CA ARG A 195 3.31 -17.27 -9.96
C ARG A 195 2.65 -17.61 -8.62
N GLY A 196 1.39 -17.23 -8.43
CA GLY A 196 0.66 -17.57 -7.22
C GLY A 196 -0.45 -16.57 -6.90
N VAL A 197 -0.94 -16.65 -5.67
CA VAL A 197 -2.05 -15.83 -5.17
C VAL A 197 -1.52 -14.84 -4.14
N VAL A 198 -1.70 -13.55 -4.40
CA VAL A 198 -1.55 -12.52 -3.37
C VAL A 198 -2.85 -12.50 -2.58
N ARG A 199 -2.76 -12.81 -1.29
CA ARG A 199 -3.89 -12.72 -0.36
C ARG A 199 -3.81 -11.41 0.40
N VAL A 200 -4.93 -10.72 0.43
CA VAL A 200 -5.09 -9.46 1.17
C VAL A 200 -6.34 -9.57 2.02
N GLU A 201 -6.22 -9.23 3.27
CA GLU A 201 -7.32 -9.31 4.23
C GLU A 201 -7.52 -7.98 4.95
N MET A 202 -8.73 -7.43 4.80
CA MET A 202 -9.24 -6.32 5.60
C MET A 202 -9.68 -6.93 6.93
N LEU A 203 -9.02 -6.51 8.02
CA LEU A 203 -9.27 -7.07 9.34
C LEU A 203 -10.37 -6.29 10.06
N GLU A 204 -10.74 -6.76 11.24
CA GLU A 204 -11.70 -6.08 12.08
C GLU A 204 -11.32 -4.62 12.33
N LEU A 205 -12.29 -3.74 12.18
CA LEU A 205 -12.10 -2.30 12.35
C LEU A 205 -11.75 -2.00 13.81
N ILE A 206 -10.70 -1.22 14.02
CA ILE A 206 -10.37 -0.69 15.35
C ILE A 206 -11.14 0.62 15.51
N PRO A 207 -12.13 0.68 16.43
CA PRO A 207 -12.93 1.90 16.64
C PRO A 207 -12.07 3.02 17.19
N PRO A 208 -12.47 4.29 17.07
CA PRO A 208 -11.78 5.40 17.70
C PRO A 208 -11.87 5.34 19.23
N GLY A 209 -10.97 6.05 19.93
CA GLY A 209 -11.04 6.25 21.37
C GLY A 209 -10.17 5.34 22.23
N LEU A 210 -9.36 4.46 21.64
CA LEU A 210 -8.36 3.71 22.39
C LEU A 210 -7.17 4.63 22.73
N GLU A 211 -6.53 4.37 23.87
CA GLU A 211 -5.24 4.95 24.19
C GLU A 211 -4.19 4.58 23.13
N PRO A 212 -3.26 5.49 22.79
CA PRO A 212 -2.29 5.26 21.70
C PRO A 212 -1.51 3.97 21.82
N GLU A 213 -1.09 3.61 23.03
CA GLU A 213 -0.32 2.38 23.32
C GLU A 213 -1.17 1.13 23.11
N GLN A 214 -2.42 1.15 23.56
CA GLN A 214 -3.37 0.04 23.37
C GLN A 214 -3.70 -0.14 21.88
N PHE A 215 -3.99 0.96 21.18
CA PHE A 215 -4.20 0.93 19.74
C PHE A 215 -2.97 0.34 19.02
N PHE A 216 -1.78 0.80 19.37
CA PHE A 216 -0.54 0.36 18.72
C PHE A 216 -0.29 -1.13 18.90
N ALA A 217 -0.45 -1.64 20.12
CA ALA A 217 -0.33 -3.06 20.41
C ALA A 217 -1.37 -3.90 19.65
N ARG A 218 -2.65 -3.46 19.66
CA ARG A 218 -3.74 -4.14 18.93
C ARG A 218 -3.50 -4.15 17.42
N LEU A 219 -3.06 -3.03 16.85
CA LEU A 219 -2.76 -2.90 15.43
C LEU A 219 -1.66 -3.88 14.99
N ILE A 220 -0.54 -3.89 15.71
CA ILE A 220 0.60 -4.78 15.42
C ILE A 220 0.15 -6.23 15.52
N HIS A 221 -0.49 -6.60 16.62
CA HIS A 221 -0.94 -7.97 16.84
C HIS A 221 -1.88 -8.44 15.72
N ALA A 222 -2.87 -7.63 15.35
CA ALA A 222 -3.83 -7.96 14.30
C ALA A 222 -3.13 -8.17 12.94
N ILE A 223 -2.29 -7.21 12.52
CA ILE A 223 -1.61 -7.29 11.21
C ILE A 223 -0.60 -8.44 11.17
N GLU A 224 0.22 -8.64 12.21
CA GLU A 224 1.26 -9.67 12.20
C GLU A 224 0.66 -11.07 12.26
N THR A 225 -0.33 -11.30 13.13
CA THR A 225 -1.01 -12.61 13.24
C THR A 225 -1.66 -12.99 11.91
N ALA A 226 -2.42 -12.08 11.30
CA ALA A 226 -3.06 -12.35 10.03
C ALA A 226 -2.04 -12.50 8.88
N SER A 227 -1.00 -11.65 8.84
CA SER A 227 0.05 -11.76 7.80
C SER A 227 0.81 -13.09 7.90
N ALA A 228 1.13 -13.54 9.11
CA ALA A 228 1.79 -14.85 9.33
C ALA A 228 0.91 -15.99 8.79
N ARG A 229 -0.38 -15.97 9.09
CA ARG A 229 -1.34 -16.95 8.55
C ARG A 229 -1.41 -16.92 7.02
N LEU A 230 -1.56 -15.73 6.42
CA LEU A 230 -1.61 -15.58 4.96
C LEU A 230 -0.30 -16.03 4.28
N ILE A 231 0.84 -15.84 4.93
CA ILE A 231 2.14 -16.31 4.47
C ILE A 231 2.18 -17.84 4.50
N ALA A 232 1.76 -18.45 5.61
CA ALA A 232 1.70 -19.92 5.73
C ALA A 232 0.80 -20.55 4.66
N GLU A 233 -0.42 -20.01 4.46
CA GLU A 233 -1.34 -20.42 3.39
C GLU A 233 -0.71 -20.27 2.00
N GLY A 234 0.01 -19.17 1.76
CA GLY A 234 0.68 -18.90 0.49
C GLY A 234 1.85 -19.85 0.24
N THR A 235 2.58 -20.22 1.27
CA THR A 235 3.72 -21.15 1.18
C THR A 235 3.24 -22.59 0.94
N ALA A 236 2.21 -23.01 1.66
CA ALA A 236 1.63 -24.35 1.48
C ALA A 236 1.02 -24.56 0.08
N ALA A 237 0.49 -23.49 -0.53
CA ALA A 237 -0.08 -23.55 -1.88
C ALA A 237 0.95 -23.44 -3.01
N GLN A 238 2.22 -23.18 -2.72
CA GLN A 238 3.29 -23.20 -3.74
C GLN A 238 3.81 -24.63 -3.91
N PRO A 239 3.85 -25.17 -5.14
CA PRO A 239 4.52 -26.44 -5.37
C PRO A 239 5.99 -26.34 -4.92
N ALA A 240 6.49 -27.40 -4.28
CA ALA A 240 7.86 -27.48 -3.82
C ALA A 240 8.82 -27.05 -4.94
N GLN A 241 9.59 -25.99 -4.71
CA GLN A 241 10.64 -25.60 -5.63
C GLN A 241 11.74 -26.65 -5.58
N PRO A 242 12.23 -27.15 -6.72
CA PRO A 242 13.44 -27.97 -6.70
C PRO A 242 14.57 -27.14 -6.05
N PRO A 243 15.45 -27.80 -5.28
CA PRO A 243 16.58 -27.14 -4.63
C PRO A 243 17.35 -26.34 -5.69
N GLU A 244 17.62 -25.06 -5.40
CA GLU A 244 18.51 -24.26 -6.25
C GLU A 244 19.85 -24.98 -6.25
N ALA A 245 20.27 -25.47 -7.43
CA ALA A 245 21.63 -26.00 -7.58
C ALA A 245 22.62 -24.91 -7.16
N CYS A 246 23.36 -25.18 -6.11
CA CYS A 246 24.52 -24.37 -5.74
C CYS A 246 25.45 -24.33 -6.95
N SER A 247 25.37 -23.25 -7.71
CA SER A 247 26.42 -22.91 -8.66
C SER A 247 27.56 -22.31 -7.84
N GLY A 248 28.58 -23.13 -7.59
CA GLY A 248 29.86 -22.74 -7.05
C GLY A 248 30.58 -21.69 -7.90
#